data_7f1564a02d43754355ac0b9437d80e67
#
_entry.id   7f1564a02d43754355ac0b9437d80e67
#
_cell.length_a   1.000
_cell.length_b   1.000
_cell.length_c   1.000
_cell.angle_alpha   90.00
_cell.angle_beta   90.00
_cell.angle_gamma   90.00
#
_symmetry.space_group_name_H-M   'P 1'
#
loop_
_entity.id
_entity.type
_entity.pdbx_description
1 polymer ?
#
loop_
_entity_poly.entity_id
_entity_poly.type
_entity_poly.pdbx_seq_one_letter_code
_entity_poly.pdbx_strand_id
1 'polypeptide(L)'
;HNEFQQSISDIKDVEVIEVVDHHRVANFETANPLMMRLEPVGSASSIVYRMFKENNVEVPKEVAGLLLSGLISDTLLLKSPTTHASDPAVAAELAEIAGVNLEEYGLAMLKAGTNLSSKSAEELIDIDAKTFELNGNQVRVAQVNTVDISDVLSRQAEIEEAINNSIKNNGYSDFVLMITDILNSNSEILALGSNTDKVENAFDFVLENNHAFLEGAVSRKKQVVPQLTESFNA
;
A
#
# COMPACT_ATOMS: atom_id res chain seq x y z
N HIS A 1 -11.79 13.26 -0.10
CA HIS A 1 -12.07 12.52 1.14
C HIS A 1 -12.96 13.37 2.06
N ASN A 2 -14.05 12.82 2.59
CA ASN A 2 -14.96 13.58 3.44
C ASN A 2 -14.40 13.84 4.86
N GLU A 3 -13.48 13.02 5.37
CA GLU A 3 -12.85 13.26 6.67
C GLU A 3 -11.85 14.44 6.55
N PHE A 4 -12.07 15.54 7.24
CA PHE A 4 -11.19 16.73 7.18
C PHE A 4 -9.73 16.44 7.50
N GLN A 5 -9.45 15.47 8.37
CA GLN A 5 -8.10 15.06 8.72
C GLN A 5 -7.36 14.33 7.58
N GLN A 6 -8.08 13.85 6.58
CA GLN A 6 -7.58 13.13 5.41
C GLN A 6 -7.55 14.03 4.16
N SER A 7 -7.92 15.30 4.30
CA SER A 7 -7.96 16.29 3.25
C SER A 7 -6.76 17.24 3.31
N ILE A 8 -6.80 18.31 2.54
CA ILE A 8 -5.78 19.37 2.55
C ILE A 8 -5.73 20.05 3.92
N SER A 9 -4.56 20.55 4.33
CA SER A 9 -4.34 21.09 5.67
C SER A 9 -5.18 22.32 6.01
N ASP A 10 -5.56 23.09 5.00
CA ASP A 10 -6.34 24.32 5.07
C ASP A 10 -7.83 24.13 4.71
N ILE A 11 -8.32 22.88 4.70
CA ILE A 11 -9.74 22.56 4.41
C ILE A 11 -10.73 23.35 5.29
N LYS A 12 -10.31 23.75 6.50
CA LYS A 12 -11.15 24.52 7.43
C LYS A 12 -11.31 25.99 7.05
N ASP A 13 -10.44 26.49 6.17
CA ASP A 13 -10.40 27.88 5.74
C ASP A 13 -11.15 28.09 4.42
N VAL A 14 -11.73 27.02 3.85
CA VAL A 14 -12.48 27.06 2.59
C VAL A 14 -13.94 26.64 2.78
N GLU A 15 -14.82 27.10 1.89
CA GLU A 15 -16.20 26.62 1.83
C GLU A 15 -16.26 25.35 0.97
N VAL A 16 -16.69 24.24 1.59
CA VAL A 16 -16.96 22.99 0.88
C VAL A 16 -18.36 23.08 0.28
N ILE A 17 -18.46 23.06 -1.03
CA ILE A 17 -19.71 23.18 -1.78
C ILE A 17 -20.22 21.86 -2.34
N GLU A 18 -19.33 20.88 -2.50
CA GLU A 18 -19.64 19.56 -3.06
C GLU A 18 -18.68 18.49 -2.51
N VAL A 19 -19.19 17.30 -2.27
CA VAL A 19 -18.41 16.11 -1.89
C VAL A 19 -18.78 14.92 -2.77
N VAL A 20 -17.78 14.34 -3.43
CA VAL A 20 -17.87 13.05 -4.13
C VAL A 20 -16.84 12.12 -3.51
N ASP A 21 -17.29 11.04 -2.86
CA ASP A 21 -16.39 10.18 -2.09
C ASP A 21 -16.88 8.74 -2.02
N HIS A 22 -15.96 7.80 -1.77
CA HIS A 22 -16.23 6.36 -1.62
C HIS A 22 -15.86 5.83 -0.23
N HIS A 23 -15.41 6.70 0.68
CA HIS A 23 -15.03 6.33 2.03
C HIS A 23 -16.22 6.38 3.01
N ARG A 24 -16.01 5.84 4.21
CA ARG A 24 -16.94 6.04 5.32
C ARG A 24 -17.14 7.52 5.62
N VAL A 25 -18.30 7.87 6.13
CA VAL A 25 -18.56 9.23 6.64
C VAL A 25 -18.08 9.33 8.07
N ALA A 26 -17.20 10.29 8.35
CA ALA A 26 -16.74 10.56 9.71
C ALA A 26 -16.27 12.02 9.84
N ASN A 27 -16.57 12.65 10.98
CA ASN A 27 -16.05 13.96 11.38
C ASN A 27 -16.20 15.05 10.30
N PHE A 28 -17.36 15.05 9.62
CA PHE A 28 -17.68 15.98 8.55
C PHE A 28 -18.92 16.80 8.92
N GLU A 29 -18.77 18.11 8.94
CA GLU A 29 -19.86 19.05 9.20
C GLU A 29 -19.65 20.31 8.36
N THR A 30 -20.72 20.95 7.93
CA THR A 30 -20.70 22.19 7.17
C THR A 30 -21.72 23.17 7.69
N ALA A 31 -21.45 24.47 7.54
CA ALA A 31 -22.38 25.53 7.92
C ALA A 31 -23.56 25.64 6.95
N ASN A 32 -23.35 25.32 5.67
CA ASN A 32 -24.33 25.44 4.60
C ASN A 32 -24.66 24.06 4.00
N PRO A 33 -25.89 23.88 3.45
CA PRO A 33 -26.22 22.70 2.65
C PRO A 33 -25.29 22.57 1.44
N LEU A 34 -24.92 21.31 1.10
CA LEU A 34 -24.09 21.02 -0.05
C LEU A 34 -24.58 19.78 -0.81
N MET A 35 -24.10 19.58 -2.03
CA MET A 35 -24.28 18.33 -2.74
C MET A 35 -23.30 17.28 -2.19
N MET A 36 -23.81 16.10 -1.85
CA MET A 36 -23.01 15.00 -1.35
C MET A 36 -23.38 13.71 -2.06
N ARG A 37 -22.41 13.09 -2.74
CA ARG A 37 -22.56 11.79 -3.39
C ARG A 37 -21.56 10.81 -2.85
N LEU A 38 -22.04 9.82 -2.13
CA LEU A 38 -21.25 8.78 -1.49
C LEU A 38 -21.70 7.42 -1.98
N GLU A 39 -20.78 6.63 -2.51
CA GLU A 39 -21.07 5.27 -2.99
C GLU A 39 -19.99 4.29 -2.49
N PRO A 40 -20.37 3.08 -2.06
CA PRO A 40 -19.42 2.06 -1.61
C PRO A 40 -18.78 1.34 -2.82
N VAL A 41 -17.96 2.06 -3.57
CA VAL A 41 -17.21 1.57 -4.74
C VAL A 41 -15.72 1.62 -4.47
N GLY A 42 -14.91 1.02 -5.35
CA GLY A 42 -13.46 0.92 -5.16
C GLY A 42 -12.71 2.25 -5.31
N SER A 43 -13.31 3.23 -6.01
CA SER A 43 -12.69 4.55 -6.21
C SER A 43 -13.74 5.63 -6.46
N ALA A 44 -13.48 6.85 -6.01
CA ALA A 44 -14.27 8.02 -6.39
C ALA A 44 -14.29 8.25 -7.91
N SER A 45 -13.27 7.78 -8.63
CA SER A 45 -13.22 7.80 -10.10
C SER A 45 -14.40 7.06 -10.74
N SER A 46 -14.85 5.95 -10.15
CA SER A 46 -16.05 5.22 -10.62
C SER A 46 -17.32 6.07 -10.47
N ILE A 47 -17.41 6.84 -9.39
CA ILE A 47 -18.56 7.74 -9.16
C ILE A 47 -18.56 8.87 -10.21
N VAL A 48 -17.40 9.52 -10.40
CA VAL A 48 -17.26 10.60 -11.39
C VAL A 48 -17.57 10.11 -12.79
N TYR A 49 -17.10 8.93 -13.18
CA TYR A 49 -17.44 8.32 -14.46
C TYR A 49 -18.96 8.13 -14.63
N ARG A 50 -19.65 7.63 -13.59
CA ARG A 50 -21.13 7.50 -13.62
C ARG A 50 -21.81 8.85 -13.75
N MET A 51 -21.30 9.90 -13.09
CA MET A 51 -21.84 11.26 -13.23
C MET A 51 -21.75 11.76 -14.68
N PHE A 52 -20.68 11.48 -15.42
CA PHE A 52 -20.60 11.75 -16.86
C PHE A 52 -21.72 11.03 -17.64
N LYS A 53 -21.90 9.73 -17.38
CA LYS A 53 -22.92 8.90 -18.07
C LYS A 53 -24.35 9.40 -17.76
N GLU A 54 -24.65 9.69 -16.49
CA GLU A 54 -25.97 10.14 -16.05
C GLU A 54 -26.36 11.48 -16.64
N ASN A 55 -25.39 12.37 -16.86
CA ASN A 55 -25.61 13.67 -17.46
C ASN A 55 -25.48 13.66 -19.00
N ASN A 56 -25.26 12.51 -19.62
CA ASN A 56 -25.02 12.36 -21.06
C ASN A 56 -23.86 13.25 -21.56
N VAL A 57 -22.82 13.38 -20.74
CA VAL A 57 -21.59 14.10 -21.09
C VAL A 57 -20.56 13.09 -21.57
N GLU A 58 -19.97 13.34 -22.73
CA GLU A 58 -18.87 12.51 -23.25
C GLU A 58 -17.64 12.66 -22.38
N VAL A 59 -16.98 11.55 -22.04
CA VAL A 59 -15.74 11.55 -21.28
C VAL A 59 -14.56 11.78 -22.23
N PRO A 60 -13.81 12.89 -22.10
CA PRO A 60 -12.62 13.11 -22.92
C PRO A 60 -11.57 12.02 -22.68
N LYS A 61 -10.81 11.67 -23.70
CA LYS A 61 -9.78 10.61 -23.65
C LYS A 61 -8.80 10.78 -22.48
N GLU A 62 -8.31 11.98 -22.29
CA GLU A 62 -7.36 12.30 -21.22
C GLU A 62 -7.98 12.16 -19.83
N VAL A 63 -9.25 12.57 -19.69
CA VAL A 63 -10.01 12.43 -18.44
C VAL A 63 -10.28 10.95 -18.15
N ALA A 64 -10.60 10.16 -19.16
CA ALA A 64 -10.76 8.70 -19.01
C ALA A 64 -9.48 8.05 -18.50
N GLY A 65 -8.32 8.45 -19.03
CA GLY A 65 -7.02 7.98 -18.56
C GLY A 65 -6.75 8.33 -17.08
N LEU A 66 -7.10 9.55 -16.66
CA LEU A 66 -6.94 9.98 -15.25
C LEU A 66 -7.90 9.23 -14.32
N LEU A 67 -9.17 9.08 -14.70
CA LEU A 67 -10.16 8.32 -13.93
C LEU A 67 -9.76 6.84 -13.82
N LEU A 68 -9.27 6.26 -14.91
CA LEU A 68 -8.74 4.89 -14.91
C LEU A 68 -7.56 4.76 -13.96
N SER A 69 -6.63 5.72 -13.98
CA SER A 69 -5.47 5.72 -13.08
C SER A 69 -5.86 5.75 -11.61
N GLY A 70 -6.84 6.61 -11.24
CA GLY A 70 -7.38 6.65 -9.88
C GLY A 70 -8.02 5.33 -9.48
N LEU A 71 -8.81 4.73 -10.36
CA LEU A 71 -9.45 3.42 -10.11
C LEU A 71 -8.41 2.30 -9.93
N ILE A 72 -7.40 2.24 -10.80
CA ILE A 72 -6.30 1.26 -10.70
C ILE A 72 -5.54 1.42 -9.39
N SER A 73 -5.23 2.66 -9.00
CA SER A 73 -4.51 2.96 -7.75
C SER A 73 -5.27 2.48 -6.52
N ASP A 74 -6.53 2.85 -6.40
CA ASP A 74 -7.35 2.54 -5.22
C ASP A 74 -7.71 1.05 -5.11
N THR A 75 -7.79 0.36 -6.26
CA THR A 75 -8.18 -1.06 -6.32
C THR A 75 -7.01 -2.01 -6.55
N LEU A 76 -5.78 -1.51 -6.64
CA LEU A 76 -4.60 -2.31 -6.98
C LEU A 76 -4.84 -3.18 -8.24
N LEU A 77 -5.20 -2.52 -9.33
CA LEU A 77 -5.58 -3.20 -10.58
C LEU A 77 -6.69 -4.24 -10.37
N LEU A 78 -7.74 -3.86 -9.64
CA LEU A 78 -8.93 -4.68 -9.32
C LEU A 78 -8.66 -5.90 -8.43
N LYS A 79 -7.48 -5.97 -7.77
CA LYS A 79 -7.10 -7.09 -6.89
C LYS A 79 -7.35 -6.78 -5.40
N SER A 80 -7.55 -5.52 -5.03
CA SER A 80 -7.82 -5.13 -3.64
C SER A 80 -9.19 -5.64 -3.16
N PRO A 81 -9.32 -6.02 -1.89
CA PRO A 81 -10.62 -6.32 -1.29
C PRO A 81 -11.58 -5.11 -1.25
N THR A 82 -11.10 -3.90 -1.54
CA THR A 82 -11.92 -2.70 -1.71
C THR A 82 -12.61 -2.63 -3.07
N THR A 83 -12.23 -3.48 -4.02
CA THR A 83 -12.82 -3.53 -5.37
C THR A 83 -14.29 -3.90 -5.28
N HIS A 84 -15.17 -3.07 -5.81
CA HIS A 84 -16.60 -3.34 -5.91
C HIS A 84 -16.92 -4.10 -7.21
N ALA A 85 -18.01 -4.87 -7.19
CA ALA A 85 -18.43 -5.68 -8.35
C ALA A 85 -18.66 -4.90 -9.67
N SER A 86 -18.91 -3.59 -9.59
CA SER A 86 -19.07 -2.72 -10.76
C SER A 86 -17.77 -2.15 -11.32
N ASP A 87 -16.67 -2.16 -10.56
CA ASP A 87 -15.42 -1.51 -10.95
C ASP A 87 -14.75 -2.13 -12.18
N PRO A 88 -14.78 -3.47 -12.38
CA PRO A 88 -14.22 -4.06 -13.59
C PRO A 88 -14.86 -3.55 -14.89
N ALA A 89 -16.18 -3.35 -14.90
CA ALA A 89 -16.88 -2.80 -16.06
C ALA A 89 -16.49 -1.33 -16.30
N VAL A 90 -16.41 -0.52 -15.25
CA VAL A 90 -15.97 0.87 -15.34
C VAL A 90 -14.54 0.96 -15.85
N ALA A 91 -13.63 0.12 -15.33
CA ALA A 91 -12.23 0.09 -15.76
C ALA A 91 -12.09 -0.26 -17.25
N ALA A 92 -12.86 -1.25 -17.73
CA ALA A 92 -12.85 -1.66 -19.12
C ALA A 92 -13.34 -0.53 -20.06
N GLU A 93 -14.47 0.12 -19.73
CA GLU A 93 -15.00 1.25 -20.50
C GLU A 93 -14.01 2.44 -20.50
N LEU A 94 -13.43 2.78 -19.38
CA LEU A 94 -12.43 3.85 -19.29
C LEU A 94 -11.16 3.54 -20.07
N ALA A 95 -10.68 2.29 -20.05
CA ALA A 95 -9.53 1.85 -20.83
C ALA A 95 -9.78 1.95 -22.34
N GLU A 96 -11.00 1.57 -22.79
CA GLU A 96 -11.40 1.71 -24.18
C GLU A 96 -11.40 3.19 -24.61
N ILE A 97 -12.02 4.08 -23.84
CA ILE A 97 -12.06 5.52 -24.14
C ILE A 97 -10.64 6.10 -24.14
N ALA A 98 -9.81 5.74 -23.15
CA ALA A 98 -8.42 6.18 -23.04
C ALA A 98 -7.52 5.59 -24.16
N GLY A 99 -7.97 4.51 -24.84
CA GLY A 99 -7.20 3.84 -25.88
C GLY A 99 -5.97 3.12 -25.35
N VAL A 100 -6.07 2.48 -24.17
CA VAL A 100 -4.99 1.73 -23.53
C VAL A 100 -5.40 0.29 -23.23
N ASN A 101 -4.44 -0.62 -23.15
CA ASN A 101 -4.66 -1.93 -22.57
C ASN A 101 -4.69 -1.80 -21.04
N LEU A 102 -5.78 -2.25 -20.41
CA LEU A 102 -5.99 -2.09 -18.96
C LEU A 102 -4.87 -2.72 -18.13
N GLU A 103 -4.49 -3.95 -18.45
CA GLU A 103 -3.50 -4.70 -17.67
C GLU A 103 -2.09 -4.14 -17.85
N GLU A 104 -1.67 -3.89 -19.09
CA GLU A 104 -0.35 -3.34 -19.38
C GLU A 104 -0.17 -1.94 -18.78
N TYR A 105 -1.18 -1.08 -18.96
CA TYR A 105 -1.17 0.27 -18.41
C TYR A 105 -1.16 0.25 -16.89
N GLY A 106 -2.05 -0.54 -16.27
CA GLY A 106 -2.18 -0.65 -14.83
C GLY A 106 -0.92 -1.17 -14.17
N LEU A 107 -0.32 -2.23 -14.73
CA LEU A 107 0.93 -2.77 -14.21
C LEU A 107 2.09 -1.77 -14.34
N ALA A 108 2.20 -1.09 -15.49
CA ALA A 108 3.22 -0.06 -15.69
C ALA A 108 3.06 1.11 -14.70
N MET A 109 1.82 1.56 -14.47
CA MET A 109 1.51 2.62 -13.52
C MET A 109 1.85 2.22 -12.08
N LEU A 110 1.44 1.03 -11.64
CA LEU A 110 1.74 0.53 -10.30
C LEU A 110 3.25 0.33 -10.09
N LYS A 111 3.97 -0.20 -11.09
CA LYS A 111 5.44 -0.29 -11.06
C LYS A 111 6.10 1.09 -10.91
N ALA A 112 5.62 2.08 -11.65
CA ALA A 112 6.15 3.46 -11.53
C ALA A 112 5.89 4.06 -10.14
N GLY A 113 4.70 3.80 -9.56
CA GLY A 113 4.32 4.29 -8.23
C GLY A 113 5.04 3.59 -7.07
N THR A 114 5.47 2.34 -7.28
CA THR A 114 6.21 1.53 -6.29
C THR A 114 7.69 1.43 -6.62
N ASN A 115 8.23 2.32 -7.47
CA ASN A 115 9.62 2.28 -7.87
C ASN A 115 10.55 2.57 -6.69
N LEU A 116 11.18 1.52 -6.19
CA LEU A 116 12.14 1.59 -5.09
C LEU A 116 13.59 1.74 -5.57
N SER A 117 13.84 1.68 -6.88
CA SER A 117 15.20 1.74 -7.46
C SER A 117 15.88 3.09 -7.28
N SER A 118 15.09 4.18 -7.12
CA SER A 118 15.61 5.53 -6.86
C SER A 118 15.98 5.79 -5.40
N LYS A 119 15.62 4.87 -4.50
CA LYS A 119 15.91 4.99 -3.06
C LYS A 119 17.22 4.29 -2.72
N SER A 120 17.99 4.88 -1.80
CA SER A 120 19.13 4.17 -1.22
C SER A 120 18.67 2.98 -0.37
N ALA A 121 19.57 2.07 -0.04
CA ALA A 121 19.23 0.94 0.83
C ALA A 121 18.82 1.42 2.24
N GLU A 122 19.46 2.47 2.76
CA GLU A 122 19.12 3.09 4.05
C GLU A 122 17.71 3.72 4.02
N GLU A 123 17.37 4.42 2.95
CA GLU A 123 16.02 4.97 2.77
C GLU A 123 14.98 3.85 2.67
N LEU A 124 15.31 2.76 1.96
CA LEU A 124 14.40 1.63 1.75
C LEU A 124 14.06 0.93 3.07
N ILE A 125 15.06 0.64 3.91
CA ILE A 125 14.84 -0.04 5.19
C ILE A 125 14.15 0.83 6.25
N ASP A 126 14.03 2.15 6.02
CA ASP A 126 13.35 3.07 6.93
C ASP A 126 11.91 3.43 6.48
N ILE A 127 11.49 2.98 5.29
CA ILE A 127 10.10 3.11 4.83
C ILE A 127 9.20 2.32 5.78
N ASP A 128 8.17 3.01 6.29
CA ASP A 128 7.19 2.44 7.23
C ASP A 128 7.83 1.52 8.30
N ALA A 129 8.91 1.97 8.91
CA ALA A 129 9.66 1.20 9.90
C ALA A 129 9.29 1.63 11.32
N LYS A 130 9.12 0.65 12.22
CA LYS A 130 8.86 0.87 13.65
C LYS A 130 9.70 -0.07 14.50
N THR A 131 10.13 0.41 15.67
CA THR A 131 10.82 -0.42 16.65
C THR A 131 9.85 -0.88 17.72
N PHE A 132 9.96 -2.16 18.08
CA PHE A 132 9.15 -2.81 19.11
C PHE A 132 10.09 -3.39 20.17
N GLU A 133 9.70 -3.24 21.43
CA GLU A 133 10.34 -3.95 22.52
C GLU A 133 9.63 -5.28 22.73
N LEU A 134 10.32 -6.39 22.46
CA LEU A 134 9.79 -7.74 22.54
C LEU A 134 10.65 -8.54 23.52
N ASN A 135 10.15 -8.72 24.75
CA ASN A 135 10.84 -9.47 25.81
C ASN A 135 12.30 -9.01 26.05
N GLY A 136 12.50 -7.70 26.15
CA GLY A 136 13.83 -7.10 26.35
C GLY A 136 14.68 -6.94 25.09
N ASN A 137 14.15 -7.35 23.93
CA ASN A 137 14.81 -7.23 22.63
C ASN A 137 14.24 -6.03 21.85
N GLN A 138 15.12 -5.19 21.31
CA GLN A 138 14.73 -4.08 20.43
C GLN A 138 14.67 -4.58 18.99
N VAL A 139 13.48 -4.90 18.52
CA VAL A 139 13.24 -5.44 17.16
C VAL A 139 12.72 -4.34 16.23
N ARG A 140 13.49 -4.00 15.18
CA ARG A 140 13.07 -3.07 14.14
C ARG A 140 12.30 -3.84 13.09
N VAL A 141 11.08 -3.42 12.77
CA VAL A 141 10.23 -4.04 11.74
C VAL A 141 9.85 -2.98 10.71
N ALA A 142 10.29 -3.17 9.48
CA ALA A 142 10.00 -2.31 8.34
C ALA A 142 9.12 -3.02 7.31
N GLN A 143 8.38 -2.26 6.51
CA GLN A 143 7.61 -2.78 5.39
C GLN A 143 7.81 -1.92 4.16
N VAL A 144 8.10 -2.55 3.02
CA VAL A 144 8.09 -1.93 1.71
C VAL A 144 7.08 -2.62 0.82
N ASN A 145 6.35 -1.85 0.04
CA ASN A 145 5.40 -2.36 -0.93
C ASN A 145 6.02 -2.31 -2.33
N THR A 146 5.88 -3.39 -3.07
CA THR A 146 6.36 -3.50 -4.44
C THR A 146 5.35 -4.27 -5.29
N VAL A 147 5.49 -4.22 -6.60
CA VAL A 147 4.82 -5.11 -7.56
C VAL A 147 5.77 -6.17 -8.13
N ASP A 148 7.03 -6.14 -7.68
CA ASP A 148 8.07 -7.08 -8.10
C ASP A 148 9.07 -7.28 -6.96
N ILE A 149 8.91 -8.36 -6.20
CA ILE A 149 9.80 -8.70 -5.08
C ILE A 149 11.23 -8.94 -5.58
N SER A 150 11.40 -9.52 -6.76
CA SER A 150 12.73 -9.83 -7.31
C SER A 150 13.56 -8.57 -7.60
N ASP A 151 12.91 -7.45 -7.93
CA ASP A 151 13.61 -6.17 -8.10
C ASP A 151 14.24 -5.70 -6.78
N VAL A 152 13.53 -5.84 -5.67
CA VAL A 152 14.06 -5.50 -4.33
C VAL A 152 15.15 -6.49 -3.92
N LEU A 153 14.94 -7.79 -4.09
CA LEU A 153 15.91 -8.84 -3.73
C LEU A 153 17.17 -8.82 -4.61
N SER A 154 17.11 -8.24 -5.82
CA SER A 154 18.31 -8.03 -6.63
C SER A 154 19.36 -7.13 -5.96
N ARG A 155 18.93 -6.33 -4.98
CA ARG A 155 19.73 -5.43 -4.15
C ARG A 155 19.96 -5.96 -2.73
N GLN A 156 19.72 -7.25 -2.48
CA GLN A 156 19.75 -7.84 -1.13
C GLN A 156 21.05 -7.52 -0.39
N ALA A 157 22.20 -7.65 -1.02
CA ALA A 157 23.48 -7.40 -0.36
C ALA A 157 23.61 -5.95 0.17
N GLU A 158 23.16 -4.95 -0.60
CA GLU A 158 23.15 -3.56 -0.17
C GLU A 158 22.17 -3.34 1.01
N ILE A 159 21.00 -3.98 0.93
CA ILE A 159 19.96 -3.90 1.96
C ILE A 159 20.45 -4.54 3.26
N GLU A 160 21.10 -5.70 3.18
CA GLU A 160 21.68 -6.38 4.35
C GLU A 160 22.80 -5.55 5.00
N GLU A 161 23.63 -4.88 4.20
CA GLU A 161 24.66 -3.97 4.73
C GLU A 161 24.01 -2.80 5.48
N ALA A 162 22.98 -2.17 4.91
CA ALA A 162 22.24 -1.09 5.54
C ALA A 162 21.54 -1.55 6.83
N ILE A 163 20.93 -2.74 6.83
CA ILE A 163 20.32 -3.35 8.02
C ILE A 163 21.36 -3.58 9.12
N ASN A 164 22.50 -4.20 8.81
CA ASN A 164 23.57 -4.45 9.77
C ASN A 164 24.13 -3.14 10.38
N ASN A 165 24.30 -2.11 9.57
CA ASN A 165 24.69 -0.79 10.02
C ASN A 165 23.62 -0.18 10.94
N SER A 166 22.34 -0.32 10.59
CA SER A 166 21.22 0.15 11.41
C SER A 166 21.16 -0.57 12.77
N ILE A 167 21.29 -1.90 12.78
CA ILE A 167 21.38 -2.71 14.01
C ILE A 167 22.48 -2.19 14.91
N LYS A 168 23.69 -2.05 14.38
CA LYS A 168 24.87 -1.61 15.14
C LYS A 168 24.73 -0.19 15.69
N ASN A 169 24.22 0.73 14.87
CA ASN A 169 24.16 2.16 15.22
C ASN A 169 23.04 2.48 16.21
N ASN A 170 21.95 1.71 16.20
CA ASN A 170 20.76 1.97 17.02
C ASN A 170 20.59 0.97 18.17
N GLY A 171 21.44 -0.04 18.26
CA GLY A 171 21.38 -1.05 19.32
C GLY A 171 20.17 -2.00 19.19
N TYR A 172 19.71 -2.24 17.97
CA TYR A 172 18.66 -3.24 17.75
C TYR A 172 19.23 -4.64 17.97
N SER A 173 18.39 -5.55 18.48
CA SER A 173 18.75 -6.98 18.54
C SER A 173 18.51 -7.64 17.19
N ASP A 174 17.42 -7.25 16.51
CA ASP A 174 16.98 -7.83 15.26
C ASP A 174 16.32 -6.78 14.34
N PHE A 175 16.40 -7.04 13.06
CA PHE A 175 15.75 -6.26 12.04
C PHE A 175 14.97 -7.21 11.11
N VAL A 176 13.69 -6.92 10.90
CA VAL A 176 12.80 -7.66 10.02
C VAL A 176 12.28 -6.72 8.95
N LEU A 177 12.63 -6.94 7.70
CA LEU A 177 12.10 -6.22 6.54
C LEU A 177 11.06 -7.09 5.83
N MET A 178 9.83 -6.62 5.79
CA MET A 178 8.73 -7.21 5.04
C MET A 178 8.66 -6.57 3.65
N ILE A 179 8.92 -7.36 2.60
CA ILE A 179 8.84 -6.95 1.20
C ILE A 179 7.52 -7.48 0.64
N THR A 180 6.53 -6.61 0.47
CA THR A 180 5.16 -7.00 0.14
C THR A 180 4.87 -6.84 -1.34
N ASP A 181 4.53 -7.95 -2.02
CA ASP A 181 3.91 -7.93 -3.34
C ASP A 181 2.43 -7.56 -3.19
N ILE A 182 2.12 -6.32 -3.54
CA ILE A 182 0.76 -5.79 -3.41
C ILE A 182 -0.21 -6.37 -4.45
N LEU A 183 0.29 -6.97 -5.54
CA LEU A 183 -0.54 -7.57 -6.58
C LEU A 183 -0.96 -9.01 -6.25
N ASN A 184 -0.07 -9.76 -5.62
CA ASN A 184 -0.32 -11.17 -5.30
C ASN A 184 -0.63 -11.39 -3.82
N SER A 185 -0.60 -10.32 -3.01
CA SER A 185 -0.92 -10.35 -1.57
C SER A 185 -0.03 -11.32 -0.78
N ASN A 186 1.25 -11.35 -1.11
CA ASN A 186 2.26 -12.15 -0.44
C ASN A 186 3.44 -11.27 -0.03
N SER A 187 4.31 -11.78 0.83
CA SER A 187 5.55 -11.07 1.20
C SER A 187 6.76 -12.00 1.22
N GLU A 188 7.94 -11.41 1.07
CA GLU A 188 9.20 -11.97 1.53
C GLU A 188 9.60 -11.29 2.85
N ILE A 189 10.06 -12.08 3.79
CA ILE A 189 10.65 -11.60 5.04
C ILE A 189 12.17 -11.71 4.91
N LEU A 190 12.87 -10.60 5.02
CA LEU A 190 14.33 -10.55 5.17
C LEU A 190 14.64 -10.22 6.63
N ALA A 191 15.35 -11.10 7.33
CA ALA A 191 15.62 -10.95 8.76
C ALA A 191 17.10 -11.12 9.10
N LEU A 192 17.62 -10.21 9.89
CA LEU A 192 19.00 -10.19 10.39
C LEU A 192 19.03 -9.82 11.87
N GLY A 193 19.95 -10.39 12.63
CA GLY A 193 20.10 -10.10 14.05
C GLY A 193 20.55 -11.31 14.87
N SER A 194 20.34 -11.22 16.16
CA SER A 194 20.81 -12.23 17.12
C SER A 194 19.78 -13.33 17.41
N ASN A 195 18.50 -13.10 17.06
CA ASN A 195 17.38 -13.99 17.38
C ASN A 195 16.55 -14.31 16.14
N THR A 196 17.21 -14.57 15.00
CA THR A 196 16.53 -14.93 13.75
C THR A 196 15.77 -16.25 13.86
N ASP A 197 16.20 -17.15 14.75
CA ASP A 197 15.48 -18.38 15.12
C ASP A 197 14.06 -18.07 15.67
N LYS A 198 13.89 -16.97 16.40
CA LYS A 198 12.57 -16.54 16.86
C LYS A 198 11.72 -15.99 15.72
N VAL A 199 12.34 -15.41 14.69
CA VAL A 199 11.61 -15.02 13.49
C VAL A 199 11.16 -16.25 12.71
N GLU A 200 12.03 -17.26 12.55
CA GLU A 200 11.68 -18.54 11.93
C GLU A 200 10.52 -19.22 12.68
N ASN A 201 10.60 -19.30 14.00
CA ASN A 201 9.55 -19.90 14.83
C ASN A 201 8.23 -19.12 14.78
N ALA A 202 8.26 -17.80 14.59
CA ALA A 202 7.04 -16.97 14.50
C ALA A 202 6.16 -17.32 13.30
N PHE A 203 6.77 -17.83 12.21
CA PHE A 203 6.07 -18.06 10.95
C PHE A 203 6.17 -19.50 10.43
N ASP A 204 6.81 -20.39 11.21
CA ASP A 204 7.03 -21.79 10.82
C ASP A 204 7.73 -21.93 9.46
N PHE A 205 8.78 -21.13 9.23
CA PHE A 205 9.63 -21.19 8.05
C PHE A 205 11.12 -21.29 8.42
N VAL A 206 11.97 -21.54 7.43
CA VAL A 206 13.43 -21.46 7.55
C VAL A 206 13.93 -20.33 6.66
N LEU A 207 14.82 -19.50 7.19
CA LEU A 207 15.46 -18.44 6.41
C LEU A 207 16.55 -19.02 5.52
N GLU A 208 16.37 -18.97 4.22
CA GLU A 208 17.39 -19.29 3.23
C GLU A 208 18.04 -18.00 2.73
N ASN A 209 19.34 -17.84 2.93
CA ASN A 209 20.04 -16.59 2.63
C ASN A 209 19.39 -15.37 3.30
N ASN A 210 19.03 -15.50 4.58
CA ASN A 210 18.40 -14.49 5.43
C ASN A 210 16.97 -14.07 5.01
N HIS A 211 16.33 -14.72 4.06
CA HIS A 211 14.95 -14.42 3.69
C HIS A 211 14.08 -15.68 3.55
N ALA A 212 12.77 -15.50 3.65
CA ALA A 212 11.77 -16.54 3.45
C ALA A 212 10.46 -15.98 2.95
N PHE A 213 9.74 -16.76 2.13
CA PHE A 213 8.42 -16.42 1.61
C PHE A 213 7.35 -16.58 2.69
N LEU A 214 6.47 -15.59 2.79
CA LEU A 214 5.33 -15.54 3.71
C LEU A 214 4.03 -15.34 2.93
N GLU A 215 3.30 -16.42 2.70
CA GLU A 215 2.07 -16.45 1.93
C GLU A 215 0.95 -15.67 2.63
N GLY A 216 0.19 -14.87 1.87
CA GLY A 216 -1.00 -14.16 2.36
C GLY A 216 -0.73 -13.04 3.37
N ALA A 217 0.52 -12.70 3.63
CA ALA A 217 0.88 -11.63 4.56
C ALA A 217 1.05 -10.31 3.81
N VAL A 218 0.26 -9.31 4.19
CA VAL A 218 0.26 -7.96 3.59
C VAL A 218 0.28 -6.85 4.63
N SER A 219 0.25 -7.19 5.91
CA SER A 219 0.15 -6.21 6.99
C SER A 219 1.14 -6.49 8.10
N ARG A 220 2.19 -5.67 8.17
CA ARG A 220 3.13 -5.68 9.29
C ARG A 220 2.41 -5.63 10.64
N LYS A 221 1.47 -4.69 10.81
CA LYS A 221 0.78 -4.44 12.09
C LYS A 221 -0.12 -5.59 12.52
N LYS A 222 -0.82 -6.22 11.57
CA LYS A 222 -1.87 -7.21 11.89
C LYS A 222 -1.37 -8.65 11.81
N GLN A 223 -0.37 -8.93 10.98
CA GLN A 223 0.05 -10.29 10.66
C GLN A 223 1.49 -10.58 11.07
N VAL A 224 2.39 -9.59 11.09
CA VAL A 224 3.81 -9.83 11.42
C VAL A 224 4.12 -9.52 12.88
N VAL A 225 3.82 -8.31 13.34
CA VAL A 225 4.18 -7.89 14.71
C VAL A 225 3.53 -8.74 15.80
N PRO A 226 2.27 -9.18 15.73
CA PRO A 226 1.69 -10.04 16.77
C PRO A 226 2.39 -11.39 16.87
N GLN A 227 2.74 -12.04 15.76
CA GLN A 227 3.40 -13.34 15.74
C GLN A 227 4.84 -13.24 16.24
N LEU A 228 5.59 -12.20 15.86
CA LEU A 228 6.89 -11.92 16.44
C LEU A 228 6.78 -11.71 17.95
N THR A 229 5.78 -10.94 18.41
CA THR A 229 5.57 -10.71 19.84
C THR A 229 5.33 -12.02 20.61
N GLU A 230 4.54 -12.92 20.06
CA GLU A 230 4.30 -14.24 20.66
C GLU A 230 5.59 -15.08 20.73
N SER A 231 6.31 -15.18 19.60
CA SER A 231 7.53 -15.97 19.51
C SER A 231 8.67 -15.43 20.41
N PHE A 232 8.81 -14.10 20.51
CA PHE A 232 9.84 -13.53 21.37
C PHE A 232 9.52 -13.67 22.87
N ASN A 233 8.24 -13.83 23.23
CA ASN A 233 7.80 -14.07 24.62
C ASN A 233 7.80 -15.55 25.02
N ALA A 234 7.91 -16.47 24.06
CA ALA A 234 8.02 -17.89 24.31
C ALA A 234 9.46 -18.26 24.71
#